data_0400208e58909f85a53f0d5b2ef1be57
#
_entry.id   0400208e58909f85a53f0d5b2ef1be57
#
_cell.length_a   1.000
_cell.length_b   1.000
_cell.length_c   1.000
_cell.angle_alpha   90.00
_cell.angle_beta   90.00
_cell.angle_gamma   90.00
#
_symmetry.space_group_name_H-M   'P 1'
#
loop_
_entity.id
_entity.type
_entity.pdbx_description
1 polymer ?
#
loop_
_entity_poly.entity_id
_entity_poly.type
_entity_poly.pdbx_seq_one_letter_code
_entity_poly.pdbx_strand_id
1 'polypeptide(L)'
;MLDDSTDNAKSMSIIVTKGSLDWAYPPFILGTTAAAMDMKVTMFFTFYGLPLLKKKLNMKFTPLGNPAMEMPMMGGHMAMPNILSVLPGVGGAAGKMMKNLMKQKGVASIEDLREASVDLDIRMIACQMTLDLFEYKTEDMIDGIELGGAATYMEVAAKSDINLFI
;
A
#
# COMPACT_ATOMS: atom_id res chain seq x y z
N MET A 1 -0.49 -27.18 -34.92
CA MET A 1 0.29 -25.98 -34.53
C MET A 1 -0.74 -25.08 -33.86
N LEU A 2 -0.92 -25.30 -32.53
CA LEU A 2 -1.87 -24.52 -31.74
C LEU A 2 -1.11 -23.29 -31.26
N ASP A 3 -1.67 -22.15 -31.58
CA ASP A 3 -1.17 -20.82 -31.24
C ASP A 3 -1.12 -20.67 -29.71
N ASP A 4 0.10 -20.70 -29.16
CA ASP A 4 0.40 -20.54 -27.73
C ASP A 4 0.58 -19.05 -27.36
N SER A 5 -0.27 -18.21 -27.96
CA SER A 5 -0.15 -16.73 -27.86
C SER A 5 -0.98 -16.08 -26.76
N THR A 6 -1.51 -16.83 -25.78
CA THR A 6 -2.48 -16.28 -24.81
C THR A 6 -1.97 -16.14 -23.37
N ASP A 7 -0.69 -16.37 -23.07
CA ASP A 7 -0.19 -16.23 -21.69
C ASP A 7 1.11 -15.41 -21.56
N ASN A 8 1.28 -14.38 -22.38
CA ASN A 8 2.44 -13.50 -22.31
C ASN A 8 2.13 -12.15 -21.62
N ALA A 9 1.08 -12.08 -20.82
CA ALA A 9 0.82 -10.91 -20.01
C ALA A 9 1.93 -10.80 -18.93
N LYS A 10 2.63 -9.68 -18.95
CA LYS A 10 3.65 -9.39 -17.92
C LYS A 10 3.04 -9.42 -16.54
N SER A 11 3.86 -9.70 -15.55
CA SER A 11 3.42 -9.87 -14.17
C SER A 11 4.28 -9.07 -13.20
N MET A 12 3.63 -8.58 -12.13
CA MET A 12 4.27 -7.84 -11.06
C MET A 12 3.88 -8.43 -9.71
N SER A 13 4.85 -8.60 -8.83
CA SER A 13 4.59 -8.89 -7.43
C SER A 13 5.16 -7.80 -6.52
N ILE A 14 4.43 -7.47 -5.45
CA ILE A 14 4.80 -6.43 -4.50
C ILE A 14 4.66 -6.99 -3.09
N ILE A 15 5.74 -6.93 -2.29
CA ILE A 15 5.66 -7.13 -0.84
C ILE A 15 5.37 -5.78 -0.19
N VAL A 16 4.30 -5.71 0.60
CA VAL A 16 3.87 -4.52 1.32
C VAL A 16 4.10 -4.73 2.80
N THR A 17 5.08 -4.02 3.38
CA THR A 17 5.52 -4.23 4.76
C THR A 17 5.18 -3.10 5.71
N LYS A 18 4.77 -1.93 5.19
CA LYS A 18 4.50 -0.72 5.97
C LYS A 18 3.08 -0.21 5.74
N GLY A 19 2.41 0.21 6.81
CA GLY A 19 1.01 0.64 6.81
C GLY A 19 0.79 2.10 7.16
N SER A 20 1.85 2.93 7.22
CA SER A 20 1.68 4.36 7.37
C SER A 20 1.22 5.00 6.07
N LEU A 21 0.56 6.16 6.17
CA LEU A 21 -0.08 6.80 5.02
C LEU A 21 0.89 7.09 3.88
N ASP A 22 2.09 7.54 4.18
CA ASP A 22 3.16 7.85 3.23
C ASP A 22 3.70 6.60 2.50
N TRP A 23 3.74 5.46 3.18
CA TRP A 23 4.22 4.19 2.63
C TRP A 23 3.13 3.36 1.95
N ALA A 24 1.86 3.66 2.22
CA ALA A 24 0.75 2.96 1.58
C ALA A 24 0.55 3.36 0.11
N TYR A 25 0.86 4.60 -0.25
CA TYR A 25 0.67 5.09 -1.61
C TYR A 25 1.49 4.36 -2.68
N PRO A 26 2.82 4.16 -2.52
CA PRO A 26 3.63 3.52 -3.57
C PRO A 26 3.11 2.16 -4.03
N PRO A 27 2.82 1.18 -3.15
CA PRO A 27 2.37 -0.13 -3.61
C PRO A 27 1.01 -0.07 -4.34
N PHE A 28 0.06 0.71 -3.83
CA PHE A 28 -1.24 0.83 -4.49
C PHE A 28 -1.16 1.58 -5.83
N ILE A 29 -0.40 2.68 -5.90
CA ILE A 29 -0.22 3.41 -7.17
C ILE A 29 0.47 2.52 -8.21
N LEU A 30 1.56 1.85 -7.84
CA LEU A 30 2.28 1.00 -8.79
C LEU A 30 1.45 -0.21 -9.21
N GLY A 31 0.75 -0.85 -8.26
CA GLY A 31 -0.09 -2.00 -8.53
C GLY A 31 -1.27 -1.65 -9.44
N THR A 32 -2.02 -0.59 -9.15
CA THR A 32 -3.15 -0.18 -9.99
C THR A 32 -2.69 0.29 -11.37
N THR A 33 -1.54 0.98 -11.45
CA THR A 33 -0.97 1.37 -12.74
C THR A 33 -0.55 0.16 -13.56
N ALA A 34 0.12 -0.81 -12.96
CA ALA A 34 0.52 -2.04 -13.65
C ALA A 34 -0.70 -2.86 -14.13
N ALA A 35 -1.74 -2.98 -13.28
CA ALA A 35 -2.97 -3.64 -13.66
C ALA A 35 -3.70 -2.92 -14.81
N ALA A 36 -3.72 -1.58 -14.79
CA ALA A 36 -4.25 -0.77 -15.90
C ALA A 36 -3.43 -0.88 -17.20
N MET A 37 -2.22 -1.42 -17.12
CA MET A 37 -1.36 -1.77 -18.27
C MET A 37 -1.48 -3.26 -18.65
N ASP A 38 -2.55 -3.92 -18.26
CA ASP A 38 -2.82 -5.34 -18.53
C ASP A 38 -1.80 -6.32 -17.91
N MET A 39 -1.10 -5.90 -16.83
CA MET A 39 -0.21 -6.80 -16.09
C MET A 39 -0.98 -7.59 -15.03
N LYS A 40 -0.59 -8.84 -14.82
CA LYS A 40 -1.06 -9.62 -13.66
C LYS A 40 -0.36 -9.13 -12.40
N VAL A 41 -1.09 -8.57 -11.45
CA VAL A 41 -0.51 -7.99 -10.22
C VAL A 41 -0.88 -8.81 -9.00
N THR A 42 0.12 -9.09 -8.17
CA THR A 42 -0.05 -9.71 -6.85
C THR A 42 0.61 -8.86 -5.79
N MET A 43 -0.13 -8.55 -4.72
CA MET A 43 0.36 -7.83 -3.55
C MET A 43 0.33 -8.74 -2.33
N PHE A 44 1.44 -8.87 -1.62
CA PHE A 44 1.55 -9.64 -0.39
C PHE A 44 1.72 -8.70 0.79
N PHE A 45 0.71 -8.66 1.65
CA PHE A 45 0.67 -7.78 2.82
C PHE A 45 1.15 -8.53 4.06
N THR A 46 2.22 -8.04 4.66
CA THR A 46 2.82 -8.66 5.85
C THR A 46 3.21 -7.62 6.88
N PHE A 47 3.40 -8.03 8.12
CA PHE A 47 3.76 -7.17 9.25
C PHE A 47 2.89 -5.89 9.29
N TYR A 48 3.52 -4.72 9.34
CA TYR A 48 2.83 -3.43 9.45
C TYR A 48 2.08 -3.01 8.17
N GLY A 49 2.28 -3.71 7.04
CA GLY A 49 1.50 -3.53 5.82
C GLY A 49 0.12 -4.17 5.89
N LEU A 50 -0.05 -5.22 6.72
CA LEU A 50 -1.31 -5.97 6.82
C LEU A 50 -2.53 -5.12 7.22
N PRO A 51 -2.43 -4.13 8.13
CA PRO A 51 -3.55 -3.24 8.46
C PRO A 51 -4.15 -2.46 7.29
N LEU A 52 -3.46 -2.35 6.15
CA LEU A 52 -4.00 -1.74 4.94
C LEU A 52 -5.16 -2.53 4.34
N LEU A 53 -5.28 -3.81 4.68
CA LEU A 53 -6.39 -4.66 4.27
C LEU A 53 -7.60 -4.60 5.22
N LYS A 54 -7.55 -3.87 6.34
CA LYS A 54 -8.68 -3.73 7.25
C LYS A 54 -9.83 -2.95 6.62
N LYS A 55 -11.07 -3.34 6.87
CA LYS A 55 -12.29 -2.63 6.46
C LYS A 55 -12.27 -1.17 6.89
N LYS A 56 -11.80 -0.90 8.12
CA LYS A 56 -11.62 0.46 8.65
C LYS A 56 -10.14 0.80 8.71
N LEU A 57 -9.72 1.76 7.91
CA LEU A 57 -8.35 2.27 7.92
C LEU A 57 -8.18 3.36 8.98
N ASN A 58 -7.19 3.17 9.86
CA ASN A 58 -6.75 4.18 10.82
C ASN A 58 -5.29 4.54 10.52
N MET A 59 -5.09 5.24 9.42
CA MET A 59 -3.76 5.52 8.90
C MET A 59 -3.18 6.78 9.51
N LYS A 60 -1.93 6.67 9.95
CA LYS A 60 -1.13 7.79 10.44
C LYS A 60 0.08 7.95 9.54
N PHE A 61 0.62 9.16 9.47
CA PHE A 61 1.94 9.38 8.88
C PHE A 61 3.02 8.76 9.73
N THR A 62 4.14 8.38 9.09
CA THR A 62 5.35 8.00 9.81
C THR A 62 5.78 9.15 10.71
N PRO A 63 5.91 8.94 12.05
CA PRO A 63 6.22 10.02 12.98
C PRO A 63 7.63 10.58 12.80
N LEU A 64 8.53 9.79 12.21
CA LEU A 64 9.87 10.24 11.81
C LEU A 64 9.79 10.67 10.35
N GLY A 65 9.52 11.95 10.11
CA GLY A 65 9.54 12.52 8.77
C GLY A 65 10.91 12.38 8.11
N ASN A 66 10.95 12.30 6.81
CA ASN A 66 12.20 12.43 6.06
C ASN A 66 12.65 13.90 6.17
N PRO A 67 13.82 14.21 6.75
CA PRO A 67 14.30 15.60 6.88
C PRO A 67 14.55 16.29 5.53
N ALA A 68 14.63 15.53 4.45
CA ALA A 68 14.71 16.06 3.08
C ALA A 68 13.33 16.41 2.48
N MET A 69 12.23 16.12 3.20
CA MET A 69 10.89 16.44 2.72
C MET A 69 10.54 17.88 3.06
N GLU A 70 10.42 18.69 2.04
CA GLU A 70 9.94 20.06 2.14
C GLU A 70 8.46 20.10 1.79
N MET A 71 7.67 20.71 2.67
CA MET A 71 6.23 20.89 2.45
C MET A 71 5.95 22.31 1.94
N PRO A 72 5.07 22.46 0.93
CA PRO A 72 4.64 23.79 0.49
C PRO A 72 3.77 24.41 1.60
N MET A 73 4.30 25.42 2.28
CA MET A 73 3.57 26.22 3.28
C MET A 73 3.80 27.70 3.06
N MET A 74 2.71 28.48 3.11
CA MET A 74 2.72 29.95 3.08
C MET A 74 3.59 30.57 1.94
N GLY A 75 3.55 29.96 0.74
CA GLY A 75 4.29 30.49 -0.43
C GLY A 75 5.77 30.09 -0.53
N GLY A 76 6.24 29.21 0.35
CA GLY A 76 7.59 28.65 0.33
C GLY A 76 7.60 27.13 0.61
N HIS A 77 8.77 26.56 0.61
CA HIS A 77 8.99 25.18 1.05
C HIS A 77 9.65 25.19 2.41
N MET A 78 9.07 24.47 3.37
CA MET A 78 9.60 24.38 4.73
C MET A 78 9.83 22.93 5.12
N ALA A 79 11.06 22.61 5.53
CA ALA A 79 11.40 21.32 6.10
C ALA A 79 10.74 21.18 7.49
N MET A 80 10.07 20.05 7.74
CA MET A 80 9.55 19.77 9.09
C MET A 80 10.64 19.12 9.95
N PRO A 81 11.13 19.80 11.02
CA PRO A 81 12.08 19.20 11.94
C PRO A 81 11.47 17.98 12.65
N ASN A 82 12.19 16.87 12.69
CA ASN A 82 11.74 15.61 13.32
C ASN A 82 11.34 15.79 14.80
N ILE A 83 11.90 16.79 15.47
CA ILE A 83 11.59 17.09 16.87
C ILE A 83 10.12 17.48 17.09
N LEU A 84 9.47 18.06 16.07
CA LEU A 84 8.04 18.42 16.15
C LEU A 84 7.13 17.18 16.12
N SER A 85 7.59 16.07 15.56
CA SER A 85 6.81 14.83 15.48
C SER A 85 6.69 14.12 16.85
N VAL A 86 7.56 14.45 17.79
CA VAL A 86 7.56 13.88 19.16
C VAL A 86 6.48 14.52 20.04
N LEU A 87 6.00 15.71 19.69
CA LEU A 87 4.97 16.41 20.47
C LEU A 87 3.59 15.73 20.32
N PRO A 88 2.88 15.46 21.43
CA PRO A 88 1.53 14.87 21.38
C PRO A 88 0.58 15.71 20.53
N GLY A 89 -0.11 15.08 19.58
CA GLY A 89 -1.10 15.74 18.72
C GLY A 89 -0.55 16.33 17.40
N VAL A 90 0.72 16.63 17.28
CA VAL A 90 1.30 17.21 16.06
C VAL A 90 1.21 16.23 14.88
N GLY A 91 1.49 14.93 15.11
CA GLY A 91 1.34 13.91 14.07
C GLY A 91 -0.08 13.77 13.53
N GLY A 92 -1.09 13.95 14.39
CA GLY A 92 -2.49 13.94 13.97
C GLY A 92 -2.88 15.19 13.15
N ALA A 93 -2.39 16.37 13.54
CA ALA A 93 -2.63 17.62 12.82
C ALA A 93 -1.93 17.60 11.44
N ALA A 94 -0.67 17.16 11.40
CA ALA A 94 0.08 17.01 10.16
C ALA A 94 -0.59 16.00 9.20
N GLY A 95 -1.07 14.87 9.72
CA GLY A 95 -1.82 13.89 8.95
C GLY A 95 -3.11 14.44 8.34
N LYS A 96 -3.88 15.23 9.10
CA LYS A 96 -5.09 15.91 8.59
C LYS A 96 -4.75 16.94 7.51
N MET A 97 -3.70 17.74 7.74
CA MET A 97 -3.26 18.75 6.78
C MET A 97 -2.82 18.10 5.46
N MET A 98 -2.06 17.02 5.53
CA MET A 98 -1.62 16.29 4.34
C MET A 98 -2.81 15.65 3.59
N LYS A 99 -3.73 15.00 4.29
CA LYS A 99 -4.96 14.46 3.66
C LYS A 99 -5.76 15.55 2.96
N ASN A 100 -5.90 16.73 3.57
CA ASN A 100 -6.56 17.87 2.95
C ASN A 100 -5.81 18.38 1.72
N LEU A 101 -4.49 18.48 1.78
CA LEU A 101 -3.66 18.88 0.64
C LEU A 101 -3.79 17.89 -0.52
N MET A 102 -3.73 16.59 -0.23
CA MET A 102 -3.93 15.54 -1.24
C MET A 102 -5.30 15.66 -1.90
N LYS A 103 -6.36 15.85 -1.10
CA LYS A 103 -7.72 16.04 -1.61
C LYS A 103 -7.83 17.29 -2.49
N GLN A 104 -7.22 18.42 -2.09
CA GLN A 104 -7.20 19.65 -2.88
C GLN A 104 -6.45 19.50 -4.20
N LYS A 105 -5.43 18.63 -4.22
CA LYS A 105 -4.63 18.33 -5.43
C LYS A 105 -5.22 17.21 -6.29
N GLY A 106 -6.38 16.66 -5.92
CA GLY A 106 -7.04 15.58 -6.66
C GLY A 106 -6.33 14.23 -6.56
N VAL A 107 -5.51 14.02 -5.52
CA VAL A 107 -4.88 12.72 -5.26
C VAL A 107 -5.93 11.79 -4.68
N ALA A 108 -6.10 10.61 -5.28
CA ALA A 108 -7.00 9.57 -4.78
C ALA A 108 -6.65 9.16 -3.35
N SER A 109 -7.65 8.84 -2.53
CA SER A 109 -7.41 8.32 -1.18
C SER A 109 -6.85 6.88 -1.25
N ILE A 110 -6.29 6.38 -0.15
CA ILE A 110 -5.87 4.97 -0.10
C ILE A 110 -7.10 4.05 -0.18
N GLU A 111 -8.21 4.47 0.38
CA GLU A 111 -9.49 3.79 0.26
C GLU A 111 -9.89 3.62 -1.21
N ASP A 112 -9.84 4.72 -2.00
CA ASP A 112 -10.16 4.69 -3.44
C ASP A 112 -9.17 3.81 -4.24
N LEU A 113 -7.88 3.91 -3.95
CA LEU A 113 -6.85 3.09 -4.61
C LEU A 113 -6.99 1.60 -4.27
N ARG A 114 -7.41 1.29 -3.05
CA ARG A 114 -7.69 -0.08 -2.64
C ARG A 114 -8.93 -0.64 -3.31
N GLU A 115 -10.00 0.16 -3.42
CA GLU A 115 -11.20 -0.20 -4.18
C GLU A 115 -10.84 -0.44 -5.64
N ALA A 116 -10.11 0.46 -6.26
CA ALA A 116 -9.59 0.27 -7.63
C ALA A 116 -8.73 -1.00 -7.76
N SER A 117 -7.98 -1.38 -6.72
CA SER A 117 -7.20 -2.63 -6.73
C SER A 117 -8.11 -3.86 -6.76
N VAL A 118 -9.26 -3.83 -6.08
CA VAL A 118 -10.26 -4.90 -6.14
C VAL A 118 -10.91 -4.94 -7.52
N ASP A 119 -11.31 -3.78 -8.05
CA ASP A 119 -11.98 -3.66 -9.36
C ASP A 119 -11.08 -4.09 -10.53
N LEU A 120 -9.76 -3.95 -10.36
CA LEU A 120 -8.75 -4.37 -11.34
C LEU A 120 -8.27 -5.81 -11.13
N ASP A 121 -8.95 -6.60 -10.33
CA ASP A 121 -8.61 -8.01 -10.02
C ASP A 121 -7.17 -8.20 -9.51
N ILE A 122 -6.61 -7.21 -8.79
CA ILE A 122 -5.31 -7.35 -8.16
C ILE A 122 -5.41 -8.40 -7.05
N ARG A 123 -4.60 -9.44 -7.17
CA ARG A 123 -4.53 -10.51 -6.17
C ARG A 123 -3.88 -9.98 -4.89
N MET A 124 -4.65 -9.88 -3.81
CA MET A 124 -4.16 -9.42 -2.52
C MET A 124 -4.06 -10.58 -1.55
N ILE A 125 -2.85 -10.88 -1.08
CA ILE A 125 -2.55 -11.96 -0.15
C ILE A 125 -2.23 -11.37 1.22
N ALA A 126 -3.00 -11.77 2.23
CA ALA A 126 -2.76 -11.44 3.63
C ALA A 126 -1.89 -12.52 4.27
N CYS A 127 -0.78 -12.13 4.90
CA CYS A 127 0.12 -13.05 5.57
C CYS A 127 -0.54 -13.67 6.80
N GLN A 128 -0.82 -14.99 6.75
CA GLN A 128 -1.44 -15.75 7.85
C GLN A 128 -0.66 -15.62 9.14
N MET A 129 0.67 -15.80 9.09
CA MET A 129 1.53 -15.67 10.27
C MET A 129 1.39 -14.28 10.93
N THR A 130 1.23 -13.23 10.14
CA THR A 130 1.07 -11.87 10.67
C THR A 130 -0.32 -11.66 11.27
N LEU A 131 -1.37 -12.24 10.67
CA LEU A 131 -2.71 -12.25 11.25
C LEU A 131 -2.68 -12.88 12.65
N ASP A 132 -2.08 -14.06 12.75
CA ASP A 132 -1.98 -14.81 14.01
C ASP A 132 -1.12 -14.06 15.05
N LEU A 133 0.02 -13.50 14.63
CA LEU A 133 0.93 -12.75 15.49
C LEU A 133 0.30 -11.51 16.12
N PHE A 134 -0.50 -10.77 15.33
CA PHE A 134 -1.16 -9.54 15.78
C PHE A 134 -2.59 -9.75 16.24
N GLU A 135 -3.05 -11.01 16.30
CA GLU A 135 -4.40 -11.39 16.70
C GLU A 135 -5.49 -10.65 15.89
N TYR A 136 -5.21 -10.42 14.59
CA TYR A 136 -6.19 -9.82 13.71
C TYR A 136 -7.18 -10.85 13.21
N LYS A 137 -8.45 -10.49 13.20
CA LYS A 137 -9.51 -11.36 12.71
C LYS A 137 -9.68 -11.19 11.20
N THR A 138 -9.85 -12.29 10.49
CA THR A 138 -10.10 -12.27 9.04
C THR A 138 -11.38 -11.49 8.69
N GLU A 139 -12.39 -11.55 9.57
CA GLU A 139 -13.66 -10.81 9.43
C GLU A 139 -13.51 -9.27 9.43
N ASP A 140 -12.40 -8.76 9.99
CA ASP A 140 -12.08 -7.33 10.00
C ASP A 140 -11.41 -6.86 8.70
N MET A 141 -11.01 -7.80 7.85
CA MET A 141 -10.36 -7.52 6.56
C MET A 141 -11.40 -7.29 5.46
N ILE A 142 -10.99 -6.60 4.40
CA ILE A 142 -11.81 -6.44 3.19
C ILE A 142 -12.09 -7.81 2.56
N ASP A 143 -13.17 -7.90 1.82
CA ASP A 143 -13.52 -9.10 1.07
C ASP A 143 -12.58 -9.26 -0.15
N GLY A 144 -12.48 -10.49 -0.67
CA GLY A 144 -11.67 -10.79 -1.86
C GLY A 144 -10.16 -10.95 -1.62
N ILE A 145 -9.71 -10.93 -0.35
CA ILE A 145 -8.31 -11.25 -0.03
C ILE A 145 -8.11 -12.77 0.08
N GLU A 146 -6.90 -13.19 -0.23
CA GLU A 146 -6.44 -14.56 -0.03
C GLU A 146 -5.58 -14.66 1.24
N LEU A 147 -5.72 -15.72 2.01
CA LEU A 147 -4.82 -16.01 3.11
C LEU A 147 -3.66 -16.86 2.59
N GLY A 148 -2.44 -16.44 2.87
CA GLY A 148 -1.26 -17.14 2.40
C GLY A 148 -0.03 -16.87 3.25
N GLY A 149 1.01 -17.65 3.00
CA GLY A 149 2.30 -17.50 3.66
C GLY A 149 3.41 -17.10 2.68
N ALA A 150 4.64 -17.09 3.18
CA ALA A 150 5.82 -16.80 2.37
C ALA A 150 5.97 -17.77 1.17
N ALA A 151 5.57 -19.04 1.34
CA ALA A 151 5.61 -20.02 0.26
C ALA A 151 4.66 -19.64 -0.87
N THR A 152 3.40 -19.28 -0.53
CA THR A 152 2.40 -18.82 -1.50
C THR A 152 2.88 -17.60 -2.28
N TYR A 153 3.53 -16.66 -1.59
CA TYR A 153 4.11 -15.49 -2.26
C TYR A 153 5.28 -15.88 -3.17
N MET A 154 6.19 -16.74 -2.73
CA MET A 154 7.36 -17.14 -3.51
C MET A 154 7.00 -17.89 -4.80
N GLU A 155 5.91 -18.65 -4.81
CA GLU A 155 5.38 -19.28 -6.03
C GLU A 155 5.01 -18.28 -7.11
N VAL A 156 4.48 -17.12 -6.69
CA VAL A 156 4.15 -16.00 -7.59
C VAL A 156 5.39 -15.23 -7.96
N ALA A 157 6.19 -14.83 -6.97
CA ALA A 157 7.37 -14.00 -7.17
C ALA A 157 8.40 -14.65 -8.12
N ALA A 158 8.56 -15.97 -8.04
CA ALA A 158 9.47 -16.72 -8.91
C ALA A 158 9.06 -16.69 -10.40
N LYS A 159 7.81 -16.33 -10.70
CA LYS A 159 7.25 -16.26 -12.06
C LYS A 159 6.99 -14.81 -12.48
N SER A 160 7.17 -13.84 -11.59
CA SER A 160 6.90 -12.44 -11.88
C SER A 160 8.07 -11.78 -12.59
N ASP A 161 7.74 -10.97 -13.62
CA ASP A 161 8.71 -10.17 -14.37
C ASP A 161 9.28 -9.04 -13.50
N ILE A 162 8.45 -8.48 -12.60
CA ILE A 162 8.83 -7.39 -11.70
C ILE A 162 8.52 -7.81 -10.26
N ASN A 163 9.51 -7.72 -9.40
CA ASN A 163 9.36 -7.96 -7.97
C ASN A 163 9.77 -6.73 -7.17
N LEU A 164 8.87 -6.20 -6.34
CA LEU A 164 9.10 -5.02 -5.51
C LEU A 164 8.95 -5.35 -4.02
N PHE A 165 9.78 -4.73 -3.21
CA PHE A 165 9.69 -4.77 -1.76
C PHE A 165 9.51 -3.33 -1.22
N ILE A 166 8.35 -3.03 -0.58
CA ILE A 166 7.95 -1.70 -0.12
C ILE A 166 7.50 -1.73 1.34
#